data_8bb57703662bef8114dda60439c5efda
#
_entry.id   8bb57703662bef8114dda60439c5efda
#
_cell.length_a   1.000
_cell.length_b   1.000
_cell.length_c   1.000
_cell.angle_alpha   90.00
_cell.angle_beta   90.00
_cell.angle_gamma   90.00
#
_symmetry.space_group_name_H-M   'P 1'
#
loop_
_entity.id
_entity.type
_entity.pdbx_description
1 polymer ?
#
loop_
_entity_poly.entity_id
_entity_poly.type
_entity_poly.pdbx_seq_one_letter_code
_entity_poly.pdbx_strand_id
1 'polypeptide(L)'
;MKGFMIALCAILVLSALVWMFGELSVARLYEISDKLTEGAKSGNADEIKAAKALFEKYEPQLSLTVPDDTLCLIYTELCESVYIINSDDKWAALGMINRLVAEIEQAGRLNGSCFFAFF
;
A
#
# COMPACT_ATOMS: atom_id res chain seq x y z
N MET A 1 35.02 17.81 16.93
CA MET A 1 33.71 18.05 17.53
C MET A 1 32.68 18.54 16.54
N LYS A 2 32.98 19.44 15.62
CA LYS A 2 32.04 19.90 14.59
C LYS A 2 31.60 18.78 13.66
N GLY A 3 32.51 17.85 13.26
CA GLY A 3 32.15 16.71 12.41
C GLY A 3 31.19 15.74 13.07
N PHE A 4 31.31 15.54 14.38
CA PHE A 4 30.39 14.68 15.15
C PHE A 4 28.97 15.26 15.19
N MET A 5 28.87 16.59 15.43
CA MET A 5 27.58 17.29 15.45
C MET A 5 26.89 17.23 14.08
N ILE A 6 27.64 17.44 13.00
CA ILE A 6 27.12 17.36 11.63
C ILE A 6 26.63 15.93 11.33
N ALA A 7 27.41 14.90 11.69
CA ALA A 7 27.03 13.51 11.49
C ALA A 7 25.76 13.15 12.28
N LEU A 8 25.65 13.62 13.53
CA LEU A 8 24.48 13.38 14.37
C LEU A 8 23.23 14.04 13.76
N CYS A 9 23.34 15.29 13.31
CA CYS A 9 22.24 15.99 12.64
C CYS A 9 21.81 15.29 11.36
N ALA A 10 22.77 14.81 10.55
CA ALA A 10 22.48 14.07 9.32
C ALA A 10 21.72 12.77 9.61
N ILE A 11 22.13 12.04 10.65
CA ILE A 11 21.44 10.81 11.07
C ILE A 11 20.00 11.12 11.51
N LEU A 12 19.80 12.17 12.30
CA LEU A 12 18.47 12.57 12.77
C LEU A 12 17.57 12.99 11.60
N VAL A 13 18.08 13.73 10.65
CA VAL A 13 17.32 14.14 9.46
C VAL A 13 16.94 12.93 8.61
N LEU A 14 17.89 12.03 8.37
CA LEU A 14 17.62 10.79 7.60
C LEU A 14 16.58 9.92 8.31
N SER A 15 16.69 9.78 9.63
CA SER A 15 15.72 9.04 10.42
C SER A 15 14.31 9.62 10.32
N ALA A 16 14.20 10.95 10.40
CA ALA A 16 12.92 11.65 10.28
C ALA A 16 12.32 11.47 8.88
N LEU A 17 13.14 11.55 7.83
CA LEU A 17 12.69 11.34 6.45
C LEU A 17 12.19 9.91 6.22
N VAL A 18 12.94 8.92 6.70
CA VAL A 18 12.55 7.51 6.58
C VAL A 18 11.23 7.27 7.32
N TRP A 19 11.07 7.84 8.51
CA TRP A 19 9.83 7.72 9.27
C TRP A 19 8.64 8.36 8.55
N MET A 20 8.81 9.55 7.98
CA MET A 20 7.78 10.22 7.20
C MET A 20 7.37 9.39 5.98
N PHE A 21 8.33 8.83 5.24
CA PHE A 21 8.04 7.99 4.09
C PHE A 21 7.29 6.72 4.48
N GLY A 22 7.65 6.11 5.61
CA GLY A 22 6.96 4.93 6.14
C GLY A 22 5.51 5.22 6.47
N GLU A 23 5.22 6.29 7.20
CA GLU A 23 3.85 6.71 7.53
C GLU A 23 3.05 7.05 6.28
N LEU A 24 3.65 7.75 5.33
CA LEU A 24 2.99 8.11 4.08
C LEU A 24 2.63 6.86 3.26
N SER A 25 3.53 5.87 3.21
CA SER A 25 3.27 4.60 2.53
C SER A 25 2.10 3.85 3.16
N VAL A 26 2.06 3.77 4.48
CA VAL A 26 0.95 3.14 5.22
C VAL A 26 -0.36 3.87 4.91
N ALA A 27 -0.36 5.21 4.94
CA ALA A 27 -1.55 6.01 4.63
C ALA A 27 -2.03 5.75 3.19
N ARG A 28 -1.11 5.64 2.23
CA ARG A 28 -1.46 5.35 0.84
C ARG A 28 -2.03 3.96 0.65
N LEU A 29 -1.46 2.96 1.34
CA LEU A 29 -2.00 1.60 1.32
C LEU A 29 -3.42 1.53 1.89
N TYR A 30 -3.68 2.23 2.99
CA TYR A 30 -5.03 2.28 3.57
C TYR A 30 -6.01 3.02 2.67
N GLU A 31 -5.59 4.06 1.97
CA GLU A 31 -6.43 4.76 1.00
C GLU A 31 -6.88 3.82 -0.12
N ILE A 32 -5.97 3.01 -0.65
CA ILE A 32 -6.27 2.01 -1.67
C ILE A 32 -7.23 0.95 -1.11
N SER A 33 -6.98 0.48 0.11
CA SER A 33 -7.82 -0.49 0.81
C SER A 33 -9.25 0.04 1.00
N ASP A 34 -9.40 1.30 1.39
CA ASP A 34 -10.71 1.94 1.56
C ASP A 34 -11.47 2.01 0.24
N LYS A 35 -10.81 2.35 -0.85
CA LYS A 35 -11.41 2.37 -2.20
C LYS A 35 -11.87 0.98 -2.62
N LEU A 36 -11.08 -0.04 -2.36
CA LEU A 36 -11.45 -1.42 -2.65
C LEU A 36 -12.66 -1.87 -1.82
N THR A 37 -12.69 -1.50 -0.55
CA THR A 37 -13.80 -1.83 0.35
C THR A 37 -15.10 -1.17 -0.12
N GLU A 38 -15.06 0.09 -0.51
CA GLU A 38 -16.21 0.80 -1.07
C GLU A 38 -16.69 0.15 -2.36
N GLY A 39 -15.76 -0.22 -3.25
CA GLY A 39 -16.07 -0.91 -4.49
C GLY A 39 -16.70 -2.27 -4.26
N ALA A 40 -16.24 -3.01 -3.26
CA ALA A 40 -16.80 -4.31 -2.89
C ALA A 40 -18.24 -4.17 -2.37
N LYS A 41 -18.49 -3.17 -1.52
CA LYS A 41 -19.83 -2.93 -0.95
C LYS A 41 -20.85 -2.48 -1.99
N SER A 42 -20.44 -1.60 -2.92
CA SER A 42 -21.34 -1.06 -3.95
C SER A 42 -21.44 -1.96 -5.19
N GLY A 43 -20.50 -2.91 -5.35
CA GLY A 43 -20.40 -3.72 -6.57
C GLY A 43 -20.00 -2.92 -7.79
N ASN A 44 -19.38 -1.76 -7.60
CA ASN A 44 -19.05 -0.82 -8.66
C ASN A 44 -17.64 -1.07 -9.20
N ALA A 45 -17.55 -1.49 -10.46
CA ALA A 45 -16.27 -1.73 -11.13
C ALA A 45 -15.40 -0.47 -11.22
N ASP A 46 -16.02 0.69 -11.32
CA ASP A 46 -15.29 1.97 -11.43
C ASP A 46 -14.50 2.27 -10.16
N GLU A 47 -15.02 1.94 -8.99
CA GLU A 47 -14.32 2.09 -7.72
C GLU A 47 -13.08 1.19 -7.65
N ILE A 48 -13.18 -0.03 -8.15
CA ILE A 48 -12.04 -0.97 -8.20
C ILE A 48 -10.98 -0.47 -9.19
N LYS A 49 -11.40 0.04 -10.32
CA LYS A 49 -10.49 0.67 -11.30
C LYS A 49 -9.81 1.90 -10.72
N ALA A 50 -10.54 2.69 -9.92
CA ALA A 50 -9.97 3.84 -9.22
C ALA A 50 -8.91 3.41 -8.22
N ALA A 51 -9.12 2.33 -7.47
CA ALA A 51 -8.13 1.77 -6.55
C ALA A 51 -6.86 1.32 -7.30
N LYS A 52 -7.02 0.68 -8.45
CA LYS A 52 -5.89 0.29 -9.30
C LYS A 52 -5.11 1.51 -9.79
N ALA A 53 -5.80 2.55 -10.23
CA ALA A 53 -5.17 3.79 -10.67
C ALA A 53 -4.39 4.48 -9.53
N LEU A 54 -4.93 4.49 -8.32
CA LEU A 54 -4.24 4.99 -7.14
C LEU A 54 -2.97 4.19 -6.86
N PHE A 55 -3.04 2.88 -6.95
CA PHE A 55 -1.88 2.02 -6.75
C PHE A 55 -0.78 2.35 -7.77
N GLU A 56 -1.12 2.46 -9.04
CA GLU A 56 -0.17 2.82 -10.10
C GLU A 56 0.45 4.19 -9.85
N LYS A 57 -0.35 5.15 -9.37
CA LYS A 57 0.12 6.49 -9.05
C LYS A 57 1.11 6.49 -7.90
N TYR A 58 0.88 5.68 -6.86
CA TYR A 58 1.70 5.65 -5.65
C TYR A 58 2.81 4.61 -5.69
N GLU A 59 2.86 3.75 -6.70
CA GLU A 59 3.86 2.67 -6.81
C GLU A 59 5.31 3.16 -6.67
N PRO A 60 5.76 4.24 -7.35
CA PRO A 60 7.13 4.71 -7.20
C PRO A 60 7.49 5.09 -5.77
N GLN A 61 6.53 5.63 -5.03
CA GLN A 61 6.71 5.97 -3.63
C GLN A 61 6.69 4.74 -2.73
N LEU A 62 5.72 3.84 -2.97
CA LEU A 62 5.59 2.60 -2.21
C LEU A 62 6.80 1.69 -2.37
N SER A 63 7.44 1.70 -3.54
CA SER A 63 8.63 0.88 -3.81
C SER A 63 9.83 1.25 -2.93
N LEU A 64 9.82 2.41 -2.31
CA LEU A 64 10.87 2.83 -1.38
C LEU A 64 10.80 2.11 -0.03
N THR A 65 9.61 1.69 0.39
CA THR A 65 9.38 1.12 1.73
C THR A 65 8.76 -0.27 1.71
N VAL A 66 8.08 -0.66 0.64
CA VAL A 66 7.41 -1.96 0.50
C VAL A 66 8.23 -2.85 -0.44
N PRO A 67 8.47 -4.13 -0.09
CA PRO A 67 9.21 -5.04 -0.96
C PRO A 67 8.54 -5.20 -2.33
N ASP A 68 9.34 -5.31 -3.37
CA ASP A 68 8.87 -5.44 -4.75
C ASP A 68 7.95 -6.66 -4.94
N ASP A 69 8.26 -7.77 -4.28
CA ASP A 69 7.45 -8.99 -4.35
C ASP A 69 6.03 -8.75 -3.85
N THR A 70 5.89 -8.00 -2.75
CA THR A 70 4.59 -7.63 -2.18
C THR A 70 3.83 -6.70 -3.11
N LEU A 71 4.50 -5.70 -3.67
CA LEU A 71 3.87 -4.78 -4.63
C LEU A 71 3.41 -5.50 -5.89
N CYS A 72 4.22 -6.42 -6.40
CA CYS A 72 3.88 -7.20 -7.58
C CYS A 72 2.66 -8.09 -7.32
N LEU A 73 2.58 -8.72 -6.16
CA LEU A 73 1.44 -9.53 -5.74
C LEU A 73 0.16 -8.70 -5.66
N ILE A 74 0.22 -7.55 -5.01
CA ILE A 74 -0.92 -6.63 -4.87
C ILE A 74 -1.39 -6.17 -6.25
N TYR A 75 -0.47 -5.78 -7.12
CA TYR A 75 -0.81 -5.32 -8.47
C TYR A 75 -1.48 -6.43 -9.29
N THR A 76 -0.94 -7.64 -9.24
CA THR A 76 -1.50 -8.80 -9.94
C THR A 76 -2.92 -9.08 -9.47
N GLU A 77 -3.16 -9.06 -8.16
CA GLU A 77 -4.48 -9.29 -7.58
C GLU A 77 -5.46 -8.15 -7.90
N LEU A 78 -4.98 -6.91 -7.98
CA LEU A 78 -5.81 -5.77 -8.44
C LEU A 78 -6.27 -5.98 -9.89
N CYS A 79 -5.38 -6.39 -10.77
CA CYS A 79 -5.71 -6.68 -12.16
C CYS A 79 -6.75 -7.79 -12.27
N GLU A 80 -6.57 -8.87 -11.49
CA GLU A 80 -7.52 -9.97 -11.45
C GLU A 80 -8.88 -9.54 -10.90
N SER A 81 -8.90 -8.71 -9.87
CA SER A 81 -10.13 -8.16 -9.28
C SER A 81 -10.91 -7.34 -10.29
N VAL A 82 -10.24 -6.49 -11.06
CA VAL A 82 -10.88 -5.71 -12.13
C VAL A 82 -11.49 -6.63 -13.18
N TYR A 83 -10.76 -7.67 -13.58
CA TYR A 83 -11.25 -8.64 -14.55
C TYR A 83 -12.49 -9.39 -14.05
N ILE A 84 -12.44 -9.88 -12.80
CA ILE A 84 -13.52 -10.67 -12.22
C ILE A 84 -14.77 -9.82 -11.98
N ILE A 85 -14.62 -8.57 -11.55
CA ILE A 85 -15.79 -7.70 -11.30
C ILE A 85 -16.49 -7.30 -12.60
N ASN A 86 -15.79 -7.30 -13.72
CA ASN A 86 -16.38 -7.10 -15.05
C ASN A 86 -17.05 -8.36 -15.57
N SER A 87 -16.68 -9.55 -15.10
CA SER A 87 -17.43 -10.77 -15.33
C SER A 87 -18.54 -10.84 -14.30
N ASP A 88 -19.70 -11.40 -14.61
CA ASP A 88 -20.91 -11.36 -13.77
C ASP A 88 -20.81 -12.15 -12.46
N ASP A 89 -19.63 -12.66 -12.10
CA ASP A 89 -19.43 -13.42 -10.86
C ASP A 89 -19.09 -12.51 -9.69
N LYS A 90 -20.11 -11.92 -9.10
CA LYS A 90 -19.97 -10.98 -7.96
C LYS A 90 -19.42 -11.63 -6.69
N TRP A 91 -19.72 -12.92 -6.46
CA TRP A 91 -19.26 -13.61 -5.26
C TRP A 91 -17.76 -13.87 -5.29
N ALA A 92 -17.23 -14.30 -6.44
CA ALA A 92 -15.79 -14.47 -6.63
C ALA A 92 -15.05 -13.14 -6.51
N ALA A 93 -15.62 -12.07 -7.07
CA ALA A 93 -15.05 -10.73 -6.97
C ALA A 93 -14.98 -10.25 -5.52
N LEU A 94 -16.05 -10.43 -4.74
CA LEU A 94 -16.09 -10.04 -3.33
C LEU A 94 -15.04 -10.79 -2.51
N GLY A 95 -14.92 -12.11 -2.69
CA GLY A 95 -13.95 -12.93 -1.99
C GLY A 95 -12.52 -12.49 -2.29
N MET A 96 -12.23 -12.22 -3.55
CA MET A 96 -10.91 -11.78 -3.99
C MET A 96 -10.56 -10.38 -3.47
N ILE A 97 -11.52 -9.46 -3.51
CA ILE A 97 -11.33 -8.10 -3.00
C ILE A 97 -11.09 -8.12 -1.49
N ASN A 98 -11.85 -8.92 -0.73
CA ASN A 98 -11.66 -9.05 0.72
C ASN A 98 -10.27 -9.60 1.05
N ARG A 99 -9.78 -10.59 0.29
CA ARG A 99 -8.44 -11.12 0.45
C ARG A 99 -7.38 -10.07 0.14
N LEU A 100 -7.57 -9.33 -0.92
CA LEU A 100 -6.66 -8.25 -1.33
C LEU A 100 -6.60 -7.14 -0.29
N VAL A 101 -7.74 -6.73 0.26
CA VAL A 101 -7.79 -5.73 1.34
C VAL A 101 -7.02 -6.22 2.56
N ALA A 102 -7.18 -7.49 2.94
CA ALA A 102 -6.45 -8.07 4.07
C ALA A 102 -4.93 -8.07 3.81
N GLU A 103 -4.50 -8.39 2.59
CA GLU A 103 -3.08 -8.38 2.22
C GLU A 103 -2.50 -6.97 2.25
N ILE A 104 -3.24 -5.97 1.77
CA ILE A 104 -2.81 -4.57 1.79
C ILE A 104 -2.68 -4.08 3.24
N GLU A 105 -3.64 -4.39 4.09
CA GLU A 105 -3.59 -4.03 5.50
C GLU A 105 -2.41 -4.71 6.21
N GLN A 106 -2.15 -5.98 5.91
CA GLN A 106 -1.00 -6.70 6.46
C GLN A 106 0.32 -6.07 6.00
N ALA A 107 0.43 -5.69 4.72
CA ALA A 107 1.61 -4.99 4.21
C ALA A 107 1.83 -3.67 4.94
N GLY A 108 0.77 -2.92 5.20
CA GLY A 108 0.83 -1.69 5.97
C GLY A 108 1.31 -1.92 7.40
N ARG A 109 0.80 -2.94 8.08
CA ARG A 109 1.22 -3.30 9.44
C ARG A 109 2.67 -3.75 9.49
N LEU A 110 3.10 -4.61 8.56
CA LEU A 110 4.48 -5.09 8.48
C LEU A 110 5.44 -3.95 8.22
N ASN A 111 5.09 -3.03 7.33
CA ASN A 111 5.90 -1.85 7.05
C ASN A 111 6.05 -0.99 8.29
N GLY A 112 4.96 -0.74 9.02
CA GLY A 112 4.98 -0.02 10.29
C GLY A 112 5.81 -0.74 11.34
N SER A 113 5.65 -2.06 11.49
CA SER A 113 6.41 -2.86 12.45
C SER A 113 7.91 -2.90 12.15
N CYS A 114 8.29 -3.07 10.89
CA CYS A 114 9.68 -3.01 10.47
C CYS A 114 10.29 -1.65 10.76
N PHE A 115 9.51 -0.61 10.63
CA PHE A 115 9.91 0.75 10.91
C PHE A 115 10.22 0.94 12.39
N PHE A 116 9.35 0.46 13.27
CA PHE A 116 9.55 0.50 14.72
C PHE A 116 10.71 -0.37 15.17
N ALA A 117 10.99 -1.48 14.50
CA ALA A 117 12.11 -2.36 14.81
C ALA A 117 13.47 -1.69 14.56
N PHE A 118 13.54 -0.71 13.65
CA PHE A 118 14.74 0.07 13.39
C PHE A 118 14.97 1.19 14.41
N PHE A 119 13.94 1.58 15.10
CA PHE A 119 13.98 2.66 16.10
C PHE A 119 13.53 2.17 17.46
#